data_023cd469910f1032135c1dd7a1878b06
#
_entry.id   023cd469910f1032135c1dd7a1878b06
#
_cell.length_a   1.000
_cell.length_b   1.000
_cell.length_c   1.000
_cell.angle_alpha   90.00
_cell.angle_beta   90.00
_cell.angle_gamma   90.00
#
_symmetry.space_group_name_H-M   'P 1'
#
loop_
_entity.id
_entity.type
_entity.pdbx_description
1 polymer ?
#
loop_
_entity_poly.entity_id
_entity_poly.type
_entity_poly.pdbx_seq_one_letter_code
_entity_poly.pdbx_strand_id
1 'polypeptide(L)'
;MKIVGVSACTVGIAHTYMAQQKLEDAAKAAGDDIKIETQGTIGIENALTEQDIKDADIVILAIDIKIANEERFKGKKVVKVSTETAIKAPNKLIAKLHE
;
A
#
# COMPACT_ATOMS: atom_id res chain seq x y z
N MET A 1 6.66 5.51 -12.16
CA MET A 1 7.20 5.21 -10.82
C MET A 1 6.68 3.85 -10.37
N LYS A 2 7.49 3.10 -9.67
CA LYS A 2 7.08 1.79 -9.16
C LYS A 2 6.78 1.87 -7.67
N ILE A 3 5.56 1.53 -7.29
CA ILE A 3 5.06 1.64 -5.93
C ILE A 3 4.77 0.24 -5.38
N VAL A 4 5.17 -0.03 -4.16
CA VAL A 4 4.72 -1.21 -3.44
C VAL A 4 4.08 -0.76 -2.13
N GLY A 5 3.19 -1.56 -1.59
CA GLY A 5 2.54 -1.19 -0.35
C GLY A 5 1.88 -2.34 0.35
N VAL A 6 1.34 -2.03 1.52
CA VAL A 6 0.57 -2.97 2.33
C VAL A 6 -0.70 -2.28 2.79
N SER A 7 -1.81 -3.01 2.74
CA SER A 7 -3.09 -2.58 3.28
C SER A 7 -3.50 -3.50 4.41
N ALA A 8 -3.85 -2.95 5.56
CA ALA A 8 -4.29 -3.72 6.73
C ALA A 8 -5.17 -2.87 7.64
N CYS A 9 -6.23 -3.47 8.17
CA CYS A 9 -7.24 -2.72 8.90
C CYS A 9 -7.95 -3.60 9.95
N THR A 10 -8.41 -2.99 11.04
CA THR A 10 -9.18 -3.66 12.08
C THR A 10 -10.66 -3.78 11.75
N VAL A 11 -11.15 -2.97 10.79
CA VAL A 11 -12.58 -2.92 10.44
C VAL A 11 -13.03 -4.20 9.73
N GLY A 12 -12.14 -4.83 9.00
CA GLY A 12 -12.43 -6.08 8.30
C GLY A 12 -11.79 -6.15 6.94
N ILE A 13 -11.81 -7.35 6.36
CA ILE A 13 -11.10 -7.64 5.12
C ILE A 13 -11.63 -6.81 3.92
N ALA A 14 -12.93 -6.55 3.90
CA ALA A 14 -13.54 -5.74 2.82
C ALA A 14 -12.96 -4.33 2.79
N HIS A 15 -12.74 -3.73 3.97
CA HIS A 15 -12.15 -2.39 4.09
C HIS A 15 -10.69 -2.39 3.63
N THR A 16 -9.97 -3.45 3.95
CA THR A 16 -8.59 -3.66 3.49
C THR A 16 -8.52 -3.72 1.96
N TYR A 17 -9.43 -4.49 1.34
CA TYR A 17 -9.49 -4.59 -0.11
C TYR A 17 -9.93 -3.29 -0.78
N MET A 18 -10.82 -2.54 -0.14
CA MET A 18 -11.25 -1.26 -0.67
C MET A 18 -10.08 -0.27 -0.74
N ALA A 19 -9.27 -0.20 0.31
CA ALA A 19 -8.08 0.65 0.32
C ALA A 19 -7.10 0.23 -0.79
N GLN A 20 -6.86 -1.07 -0.92
CA GLN A 20 -6.03 -1.61 -1.98
C GLN A 20 -6.52 -1.19 -3.36
N GLN A 21 -7.80 -1.39 -3.64
CA GLN A 21 -8.39 -1.10 -4.95
C GLN A 21 -8.30 0.38 -5.28
N LYS A 22 -8.61 1.24 -4.32
CA LYS A 22 -8.54 2.69 -4.53
C LYS A 22 -7.13 3.16 -4.86
N LEU A 23 -6.14 2.63 -4.16
CA LEU A 23 -4.74 2.97 -4.43
C LEU A 23 -4.28 2.45 -5.79
N GLU A 24 -4.68 1.23 -6.14
CA GLU A 24 -4.35 0.65 -7.45
C GLU A 24 -4.93 1.48 -8.59
N ASP A 25 -6.20 1.86 -8.47
CA ASP A 25 -6.87 2.67 -9.49
C ASP A 25 -6.20 4.04 -9.65
N ALA A 26 -5.87 4.68 -8.53
CA ALA A 26 -5.22 5.99 -8.55
C ALA A 26 -3.82 5.93 -9.17
N ALA A 27 -3.05 4.90 -8.83
CA ALA A 27 -1.72 4.72 -9.38
C ALA A 27 -1.75 4.46 -10.88
N LYS A 28 -2.68 3.63 -11.34
CA LYS A 28 -2.85 3.35 -12.76
C LYS A 28 -3.24 4.61 -13.53
N ALA A 29 -4.12 5.42 -12.96
CA ALA A 29 -4.52 6.69 -13.56
C ALA A 29 -3.35 7.66 -13.68
N ALA A 30 -2.38 7.57 -12.77
CA ALA A 30 -1.17 8.41 -12.78
C ALA A 30 -0.05 7.81 -13.65
N GLY A 31 -0.26 6.63 -14.23
CA GLY A 31 0.75 5.97 -15.05
C GLY A 31 1.80 5.21 -14.26
N ASP A 32 1.54 4.89 -13.01
CA ASP A 32 2.47 4.17 -12.14
C ASP A 32 2.19 2.68 -12.10
N ASP A 33 3.24 1.90 -11.84
CA ASP A 33 3.10 0.48 -11.51
C ASP A 33 2.91 0.36 -10.01
N ILE A 34 2.00 -0.48 -9.56
CA ILE A 34 1.73 -0.65 -8.14
C ILE A 34 1.41 -2.10 -7.80
N LYS A 35 1.91 -2.55 -6.66
CA LYS A 35 1.54 -3.85 -6.09
C LYS A 35 1.28 -3.65 -4.60
N ILE A 36 0.09 -4.02 -4.16
CA ILE A 36 -0.33 -3.89 -2.76
C ILE A 36 -0.56 -5.27 -2.15
N GLU A 37 0.19 -5.57 -1.10
CA GLU A 37 -0.02 -6.74 -0.28
C GLU A 37 -1.13 -6.45 0.71
N THR A 38 -2.00 -7.42 1.00
CA THR A 38 -3.02 -7.28 2.03
C THR A 38 -2.70 -8.22 3.19
N GLN A 39 -2.94 -7.75 4.41
CA GLN A 39 -2.79 -8.54 5.62
C GLN A 39 -4.11 -8.47 6.40
N GLY A 40 -4.71 -9.61 6.64
CA GLY A 40 -6.00 -9.66 7.32
C GLY A 40 -6.24 -11.00 7.99
N THR A 41 -7.49 -11.24 8.40
CA THR A 41 -7.88 -12.45 9.13
C THR A 41 -7.66 -13.74 8.34
N ILE A 42 -7.69 -13.65 7.02
CA ILE A 42 -7.42 -14.82 6.15
C ILE A 42 -5.94 -14.96 5.80
N GLY A 43 -5.09 -14.12 6.35
CA GLY A 43 -3.65 -14.17 6.15
C GLY A 43 -3.13 -13.09 5.21
N ILE A 44 -1.95 -13.35 4.64
CA ILE A 44 -1.29 -12.44 3.73
C ILE A 44 -1.61 -12.83 2.30
N GLU A 45 -2.11 -11.89 1.52
CA GLU A 45 -2.41 -12.11 0.11
C GLU A 45 -1.60 -11.15 -0.75
N ASN A 46 -1.29 -11.57 -1.97
CA ASN A 46 -0.52 -10.78 -2.93
C ASN A 46 0.82 -10.31 -2.35
N ALA A 47 1.48 -11.19 -1.63
CA ALA A 47 2.69 -10.88 -0.88
C ALA A 47 3.77 -10.22 -1.75
N LEU A 48 4.41 -9.20 -1.20
CA LEU A 48 5.54 -8.54 -1.84
C LEU A 48 6.76 -9.44 -1.76
N THR A 49 7.45 -9.63 -2.88
CA THR A 49 8.71 -10.36 -2.92
C THR A 49 9.86 -9.42 -2.60
N GLU A 50 11.02 -9.99 -2.31
CA GLU A 50 12.23 -9.18 -2.10
C GLU A 50 12.51 -8.32 -3.34
N GLN A 51 12.30 -8.90 -4.53
CA GLN A 51 12.53 -8.19 -5.79
C GLN A 51 11.56 -7.03 -5.95
N ASP A 52 10.29 -7.22 -5.59
CA ASP A 52 9.29 -6.15 -5.65
C ASP A 52 9.74 -4.95 -4.82
N ILE A 53 10.22 -5.21 -3.60
CA ILE A 53 10.66 -4.16 -2.68
C ILE A 53 11.94 -3.50 -3.20
N LYS A 54 12.87 -4.29 -3.68
CA LYS A 54 14.15 -3.80 -4.21
C LYS A 54 13.93 -2.85 -5.39
N ASP A 55 13.01 -3.18 -6.27
CA ASP A 55 12.74 -2.41 -7.47
C ASP A 55 11.83 -1.20 -7.22
N ALA A 56 11.20 -1.14 -6.06
CA ALA A 56 10.25 -0.06 -5.75
C ALA A 56 10.94 1.27 -5.54
N ASP A 57 10.32 2.32 -6.05
CA ASP A 57 10.77 3.69 -5.82
C ASP A 57 10.28 4.21 -4.47
N ILE A 58 9.12 3.72 -4.02
CA ILE A 58 8.50 4.17 -2.78
C ILE A 58 7.58 3.09 -2.22
N VAL A 59 7.41 3.09 -0.91
CA VAL A 59 6.51 2.19 -0.19
C VAL A 59 5.37 2.99 0.42
N ILE A 60 4.14 2.52 0.22
CA ILE A 60 2.97 3.11 0.86
C ILE A 60 2.34 2.10 1.83
N LEU A 61 2.14 2.51 3.07
CA LEU A 61 1.49 1.68 4.07
C LEU A 61 0.15 2.28 4.44
N ALA A 62 -0.93 1.68 3.93
CA ALA A 62 -2.30 2.06 4.26
C ALA A 62 -2.76 1.13 5.37
N ILE A 63 -2.35 1.44 6.59
CA ILE A 63 -2.50 0.54 7.74
C ILE A 63 -3.06 1.25 8.95
N ASP A 64 -3.98 0.59 9.64
CA ASP A 64 -4.57 1.05 10.90
C ASP A 64 -4.05 0.23 12.07
N ILE A 65 -3.30 -0.83 11.78
CA ILE A 65 -2.74 -1.75 12.77
C ILE A 65 -1.29 -2.04 12.43
N LYS A 66 -0.58 -2.64 13.36
CA LYS A 66 0.78 -3.10 13.12
C LYS A 66 0.76 -4.28 12.15
N ILE A 67 1.65 -4.26 11.17
CA ILE A 67 1.74 -5.31 10.16
C ILE A 67 2.93 -6.24 10.40
N ALA A 68 2.86 -7.43 9.80
CA ALA A 68 3.96 -8.38 9.83
C ALA A 68 5.05 -7.95 8.86
N ASN A 69 6.31 -8.20 9.24
CA ASN A 69 7.48 -8.01 8.38
C ASN A 69 7.69 -6.56 7.91
N GLU A 70 7.30 -5.59 8.70
CA GLU A 70 7.48 -4.17 8.35
C GLU A 70 8.96 -3.82 8.19
N GLU A 71 9.86 -4.51 8.88
CA GLU A 71 11.30 -4.28 8.85
C GLU A 71 11.91 -4.47 7.46
N ARG A 72 11.25 -5.20 6.56
CA ARG A 72 11.72 -5.41 5.18
C ARG A 72 11.77 -4.11 4.37
N PHE A 73 11.08 -3.07 4.83
CA PHE A 73 11.04 -1.77 4.16
C PHE A 73 12.14 -0.82 4.64
N LYS A 74 12.98 -1.27 5.57
CA LYS A 74 14.07 -0.46 6.09
C LYS A 74 14.97 0.01 4.95
N GLY A 75 15.29 1.28 4.95
CA GLY A 75 16.12 1.86 3.89
C GLY A 75 15.35 2.38 2.69
N LYS A 76 14.03 2.12 2.64
CA LYS A 76 13.15 2.65 1.58
C LYS A 76 12.40 3.88 2.08
N LYS A 77 12.00 4.74 1.14
CA LYS A 77 11.09 5.84 1.46
C LYS A 77 9.71 5.25 1.72
N VAL A 78 9.18 5.48 2.91
CA VAL A 78 7.89 4.91 3.33
C VAL A 78 6.93 6.04 3.67
N VAL A 79 5.73 5.97 3.10
CA VAL A 79 4.63 6.88 3.45
C VAL A 79 3.57 6.05 4.15
N LYS A 80 3.27 6.40 5.40
CA LYS A 80 2.28 5.67 6.20
C LYS A 80 1.03 6.52 6.35
N VAL A 81 -0.12 5.93 6.03
CA VAL A 81 -1.42 6.60 6.13
C VAL A 81 -2.44 5.62 6.71
N SER A 82 -3.60 6.14 7.14
CA SER A 82 -4.71 5.27 7.53
C SER A 82 -5.38 4.69 6.28
N THR A 83 -6.09 3.58 6.45
CA THR A 83 -6.87 3.02 5.34
C THR A 83 -7.95 3.99 4.90
N GLU A 84 -8.53 4.75 5.83
CA GLU A 84 -9.54 5.76 5.50
C GLU A 84 -9.00 6.82 4.55
N THR A 85 -7.79 7.31 4.79
CA THR A 85 -7.14 8.28 3.90
C THR A 85 -6.95 7.70 2.51
N ALA A 86 -6.51 6.45 2.43
CA ALA A 86 -6.31 5.77 1.15
C ALA A 86 -7.63 5.63 0.37
N ILE A 87 -8.74 5.40 1.08
CA ILE A 87 -10.05 5.24 0.46
C ILE A 87 -10.63 6.59 0.02
N LYS A 88 -10.53 7.61 0.88
CA LYS A 88 -11.16 8.92 0.63
C LYS A 88 -10.39 9.82 -0.31
N ALA A 89 -9.06 9.76 -0.27
CA ALA A 89 -8.20 10.66 -1.05
C ALA A 89 -7.07 9.92 -1.76
N PRO A 90 -7.36 8.84 -2.50
CA PRO A 90 -6.31 8.05 -3.14
C PRO A 90 -5.55 8.84 -4.20
N ASN A 91 -6.22 9.67 -4.98
CA ASN A 91 -5.57 10.46 -6.03
C ASN A 91 -4.60 11.50 -5.46
N LYS A 92 -5.01 12.18 -4.38
CA LYS A 92 -4.13 13.14 -3.70
C LYS A 92 -2.92 12.45 -3.11
N LEU A 93 -3.13 11.26 -2.55
CA LEU A 93 -2.06 10.48 -1.95
C LEU A 93 -1.02 10.06 -2.99
N ILE A 94 -1.47 9.53 -4.13
CA ILE A 94 -0.57 9.14 -5.21
C ILE A 94 0.17 10.36 -5.77
N ALA A 95 -0.52 11.49 -5.95
CA ALA A 95 0.11 12.73 -6.41
C ALA A 95 1.21 13.17 -5.43
N LYS A 96 0.97 13.04 -4.14
CA LYS A 96 1.95 13.38 -3.11
C LYS A 96 3.20 12.50 -3.18
N LEU A 97 3.05 11.23 -3.57
CA LEU A 97 4.19 10.32 -3.72
C LEU A 97 5.15 10.79 -4.82
N HIS A 98 4.67 11.55 -5.78
CA HIS A 98 5.47 12.08 -6.88
C HIS A 98 6.25 13.35 -6.54
N GLU A 99 5.99 13.92 -5.36
CA GLU A 99 6.68 15.14 -4.90
C GLU A 99 8.10 14.88 -4.44
#